data_64e783e55c45deeaf00c52e39ba0baaf
#
_entry.id   64e783e55c45deeaf00c52e39ba0baaf
#
_cell.length_a   1.000
_cell.length_b   1.000
_cell.length_c   1.000
_cell.angle_alpha   90.00
_cell.angle_beta   90.00
_cell.angle_gamma   90.00
#
_symmetry.space_group_name_H-M   'P 1'
#
loop_
_entity.id
_entity.type
_entity.pdbx_description
1 polymer ?
#
loop_
_entity_poly.entity_id
_entity_poly.type
_entity_poly.pdbx_seq_one_letter_code
_entity_poly.pdbx_strand_id
1 'polypeptide(L)'
;MRAVLDHCTGGTERQVVAGTLVVSEGGTSSGHLYVLVEGKLEVLKGDMVVATIADPGAVFGEMSVLLGLPHTATVRACADSVIYEFEDAASFLIQRPEVALLLARTLAQRLNVANTYLADLKRQYAGHGTHLAMVSEVLQSMINLPPLEVSPGSDRQSDPRM
;
A
#
# COMPACT_ATOMS: atom_id res chain seq x y z
N MET A 1 -2.42 -15.49 -0.28
CA MET A 1 -1.35 -14.73 0.41
C MET A 1 -0.70 -15.46 1.59
N ARG A 2 -1.22 -16.58 2.06
CA ARG A 2 -0.63 -17.36 3.18
C ARG A 2 0.86 -17.67 3.02
N ALA A 3 1.35 -17.84 1.79
CA ALA A 3 2.77 -18.09 1.52
C ALA A 3 3.72 -16.99 2.05
N VAL A 4 3.24 -15.78 2.30
CA VAL A 4 4.05 -14.71 2.92
C VAL A 4 4.36 -15.05 4.37
N LEU A 5 3.41 -15.69 5.10
CA LEU A 5 3.59 -16.03 6.51
C LEU A 5 4.73 -17.03 6.73
N ASP A 6 4.98 -17.91 5.75
CA ASP A 6 6.08 -18.90 5.83
C ASP A 6 7.46 -18.22 5.83
N HIS A 7 7.53 -16.95 5.42
CA HIS A 7 8.75 -16.15 5.33
C HIS A 7 8.84 -15.04 6.38
N CYS A 8 7.87 -14.95 7.32
CA CYS A 8 7.80 -13.88 8.33
C CYS A 8 8.74 -14.07 9.53
N THR A 9 9.74 -14.94 9.43
CA THR A 9 10.76 -15.09 10.48
C THR A 9 11.52 -13.78 10.70
N GLY A 10 11.55 -13.31 11.96
CA GLY A 10 12.22 -12.07 12.35
C GLY A 10 11.28 -10.87 12.51
N GLY A 11 10.00 -11.01 12.17
CA GLY A 11 8.99 -10.01 12.51
C GLY A 11 8.59 -10.07 13.98
N THR A 12 8.24 -8.93 14.54
CA THR A 12 7.66 -8.83 15.88
C THR A 12 6.15 -9.06 15.81
N GLU A 13 5.67 -10.08 16.52
CA GLU A 13 4.23 -10.32 16.62
C GLU A 13 3.58 -9.28 17.54
N ARG A 14 2.51 -8.68 17.05
CA ARG A 14 1.70 -7.71 17.80
C ARG A 14 0.24 -8.09 17.80
N GLN A 15 -0.35 -8.07 18.99
CA GLN A 15 -1.81 -8.10 19.14
C GLN A 15 -2.35 -6.68 19.06
N VAL A 16 -3.36 -6.48 18.24
CA VAL A 16 -4.05 -5.20 18.02
C VAL A 16 -5.53 -5.38 18.32
N VAL A 17 -6.01 -4.69 19.34
CA VAL A 17 -7.43 -4.72 19.67
C VAL A 17 -8.26 -3.91 18.68
N ALA A 18 -9.53 -4.26 18.53
CA ALA A 18 -10.46 -3.53 17.69
C ALA A 18 -10.44 -2.02 18.00
N GLY A 19 -10.44 -1.18 16.96
CA GLY A 19 -10.34 0.27 17.05
C GLY A 19 -8.91 0.83 17.02
N THR A 20 -7.88 0.00 17.17
CA THR A 20 -6.48 0.46 17.14
C THR A 20 -6.08 0.90 15.73
N LEU A 21 -5.48 2.09 15.64
CA LEU A 21 -4.81 2.57 14.42
C LEU A 21 -3.42 1.95 14.35
N VAL A 22 -3.15 1.19 13.30
CA VAL A 22 -1.82 0.61 13.02
C VAL A 22 -0.98 1.58 12.21
N VAL A 23 -1.62 2.22 11.24
CA VAL A 23 -1.03 3.19 10.32
C VAL A 23 -1.98 4.37 10.20
N SER A 24 -1.46 5.59 10.22
CA SER A 24 -2.25 6.82 10.05
C SER A 24 -1.92 7.51 8.73
N GLU A 25 -2.95 7.89 7.97
CA GLU A 25 -2.80 8.67 6.73
C GLU A 25 -2.04 9.98 7.00
N GLY A 26 -1.11 10.32 6.11
CA GLY A 26 -0.26 11.49 6.25
C GLY A 26 0.85 11.35 7.30
N GLY A 27 0.86 10.27 8.08
CA GLY A 27 1.93 9.97 9.01
C GLY A 27 3.25 9.70 8.27
N THR A 28 4.35 10.15 8.86
CA THR A 28 5.70 9.93 8.31
C THR A 28 5.93 8.43 8.09
N SER A 29 6.55 8.07 6.96
CA SER A 29 6.96 6.69 6.74
C SER A 29 7.88 6.25 7.87
N SER A 30 7.45 5.24 8.62
CA SER A 30 8.25 4.65 9.69
C SER A 30 9.30 3.67 9.17
N GLY A 31 9.25 3.32 7.87
CA GLY A 31 10.04 2.22 7.30
C GLY A 31 9.48 0.84 7.67
N HIS A 32 8.34 0.78 8.34
CA HIS A 32 7.74 -0.46 8.82
C HIS A 32 6.85 -1.10 7.75
N LEU A 33 6.93 -2.42 7.69
CA LEU A 33 6.03 -3.28 6.93
C LEU A 33 5.23 -4.15 7.88
N TYR A 34 4.00 -4.40 7.54
CA TYR A 34 3.09 -5.19 8.35
C TYR A 34 2.51 -6.36 7.56
N VAL A 35 2.30 -7.48 8.22
CA VAL A 35 1.66 -8.67 7.65
C VAL A 35 0.54 -9.13 8.58
N LEU A 36 -0.67 -9.27 8.05
CA LEU A 36 -1.80 -9.80 8.81
C LEU A 36 -1.61 -11.29 9.07
N VAL A 37 -1.68 -11.72 10.32
CA VAL A 37 -1.69 -13.13 10.72
C VAL A 37 -3.12 -13.64 10.83
N GLU A 38 -3.92 -12.94 11.62
CA GLU A 38 -5.35 -13.24 11.82
C GLU A 38 -6.12 -11.97 12.20
N GLY A 39 -7.42 -12.01 12.05
CA GLY A 39 -8.30 -10.89 12.38
C GLY A 39 -8.77 -10.14 11.15
N LYS A 40 -9.10 -8.86 11.34
CA LYS A 40 -9.69 -8.03 10.29
C LYS A 40 -9.30 -6.57 10.47
N LEU A 41 -8.75 -6.00 9.42
CA LEU A 41 -8.37 -4.59 9.35
C LEU A 41 -9.18 -3.90 8.26
N GLU A 42 -9.37 -2.59 8.38
CA GLU A 42 -9.94 -1.74 7.36
C GLU A 42 -8.96 -0.65 6.95
N VAL A 43 -8.99 -0.31 5.68
CA VAL A 43 -8.19 0.75 5.08
C VAL A 43 -9.11 1.94 4.83
N LEU A 44 -8.75 3.10 5.38
CA LEU A 44 -9.52 4.34 5.24
C LEU A 44 -8.74 5.37 4.44
N LYS A 45 -9.46 6.11 3.62
CA LYS A 45 -8.98 7.32 2.95
C LYS A 45 -9.82 8.50 3.45
N GLY A 46 -9.23 9.37 4.24
CA GLY A 46 -10.02 10.26 5.07
C GLY A 46 -10.96 9.46 5.98
N ASP A 47 -12.25 9.76 5.93
CA ASP A 47 -13.29 9.06 6.72
C ASP A 47 -13.93 7.87 5.99
N MET A 48 -13.54 7.61 4.75
CA MET A 48 -14.13 6.57 3.92
C MET A 48 -13.37 5.25 4.02
N VAL A 49 -14.05 4.17 4.35
CA VAL A 49 -13.49 2.82 4.24
C VAL A 49 -13.42 2.43 2.77
N VAL A 50 -12.20 2.24 2.26
CA VAL A 50 -11.95 1.91 0.85
C VAL A 50 -11.64 0.44 0.62
N ALA A 51 -11.20 -0.26 1.66
CA ALA A 51 -10.90 -1.69 1.57
C ALA A 51 -10.95 -2.36 2.95
N THR A 52 -11.06 -3.68 2.93
CA THR A 52 -10.93 -4.54 4.11
C THR A 52 -9.81 -5.55 3.88
N ILE A 53 -8.97 -5.75 4.88
CA ILE A 53 -7.89 -6.73 4.90
C ILE A 53 -8.29 -7.82 5.88
N ALA A 54 -8.56 -9.02 5.38
CA ALA A 54 -8.94 -10.18 6.19
C ALA A 54 -8.17 -11.46 5.81
N ASP A 55 -7.40 -11.43 4.74
CA ASP A 55 -6.65 -12.58 4.28
C ASP A 55 -5.34 -12.73 5.06
N PRO A 56 -5.09 -13.85 5.75
CA PRO A 56 -3.80 -14.11 6.37
C PRO A 56 -2.65 -14.04 5.35
N GLY A 57 -1.57 -13.35 5.72
CA GLY A 57 -0.45 -13.06 4.84
C GLY A 57 -0.63 -11.79 4.00
N ALA A 58 -1.72 -11.05 4.17
CA ALA A 58 -1.88 -9.75 3.54
C ALA A 58 -0.84 -8.76 4.07
N VAL A 59 -0.14 -8.10 3.15
CA VAL A 59 0.91 -7.11 3.45
C VAL A 59 0.31 -5.71 3.36
N PHE A 60 0.67 -4.83 4.28
CA PHE A 60 0.27 -3.42 4.26
C PHE A 60 1.39 -2.52 4.83
N GLY A 61 1.29 -1.20 4.56
CA GLY A 61 2.38 -0.26 4.83
C GLY A 61 3.45 -0.21 3.73
N GLU A 62 3.36 -1.10 2.75
CA GLU A 62 4.30 -1.28 1.65
C GLU A 62 4.46 -0.04 0.77
N MET A 63 3.38 0.71 0.57
CA MET A 63 3.37 1.89 -0.31
C MET A 63 4.34 2.96 0.19
N SER A 64 4.32 3.26 1.48
CA SER A 64 5.21 4.26 2.06
C SER A 64 6.67 3.81 2.06
N VAL A 65 6.92 2.52 2.28
CA VAL A 65 8.27 1.94 2.24
C VAL A 65 8.85 1.99 0.84
N LEU A 66 8.09 1.50 -0.15
CA LEU A 66 8.57 1.38 -1.53
C LEU A 66 8.69 2.73 -2.24
N LEU A 67 7.81 3.67 -1.92
CA LEU A 67 7.77 4.98 -2.58
C LEU A 67 8.54 6.07 -1.80
N GLY A 68 8.92 5.81 -0.55
CA GLY A 68 9.54 6.80 0.33
C GLY A 68 8.61 7.99 0.63
N LEU A 69 7.30 7.75 0.67
CA LEU A 69 6.27 8.77 0.88
C LEU A 69 5.59 8.58 2.25
N PRO A 70 4.94 9.62 2.79
CA PRO A 70 4.02 9.47 3.92
C PRO A 70 2.96 8.41 3.64
N HIS A 71 2.38 7.85 4.70
CA HIS A 71 1.31 6.86 4.55
C HIS A 71 0.12 7.44 3.77
N THR A 72 -0.30 6.74 2.74
CA THR A 72 -1.35 7.20 1.81
C THR A 72 -2.76 6.90 2.30
N ALA A 73 -2.89 6.11 3.37
CA ALA A 73 -4.16 5.72 3.95
C ALA A 73 -3.98 5.37 5.43
N THR A 74 -5.07 5.36 6.17
CA THR A 74 -5.13 4.85 7.55
C THR A 74 -5.48 3.36 7.53
N VAL A 75 -4.81 2.57 8.37
CA VAL A 75 -5.17 1.16 8.62
C VAL A 75 -5.58 1.02 10.08
N ARG A 76 -6.80 0.55 10.30
CA ARG A 76 -7.43 0.38 11.60
C ARG A 76 -7.92 -1.05 11.80
N ALA A 77 -7.72 -1.61 12.98
CA ALA A 77 -8.29 -2.89 13.34
C ALA A 77 -9.81 -2.74 13.55
N CYS A 78 -10.62 -3.48 12.80
CA CYS A 78 -12.06 -3.53 13.00
C CYS A 78 -12.50 -4.77 13.80
N ALA A 79 -11.58 -5.68 14.08
CA ALA A 79 -11.69 -6.77 15.03
C ALA A 79 -10.32 -6.97 15.70
N ASP A 80 -10.29 -7.67 16.83
CA ASP A 80 -9.05 -8.09 17.45
C ASP A 80 -8.23 -8.87 16.43
N SER A 81 -6.98 -8.50 16.26
CA SER A 81 -6.14 -8.96 15.18
C SER A 81 -4.73 -9.23 15.66
N VAL A 82 -4.02 -10.09 14.94
CA VAL A 82 -2.59 -10.36 15.13
C VAL A 82 -1.87 -9.99 13.85
N ILE A 83 -0.81 -9.22 13.99
CA ILE A 83 0.04 -8.80 12.87
C ILE A 83 1.51 -9.08 13.18
N TYR A 84 2.31 -9.30 12.14
CA TYR A 84 3.76 -9.17 12.22
C TYR A 84 4.15 -7.75 11.81
N GLU A 85 5.11 -7.18 12.53
CA GLU A 85 5.73 -5.89 12.25
C GLU A 85 7.21 -6.07 11.95
N PHE A 86 7.68 -5.49 10.86
CA PHE A 86 9.07 -5.45 10.45
C PHE A 86 9.52 -4.00 10.45
N GLU A 87 10.39 -3.62 11.38
CA GLU A 87 10.84 -2.24 11.58
C GLU A 87 11.76 -1.74 10.46
N ASP A 88 12.55 -2.64 9.87
CA ASP A 88 13.38 -2.35 8.70
C ASP A 88 12.87 -3.16 7.49
N ALA A 89 11.80 -2.65 6.90
CA ALA A 89 11.13 -3.30 5.78
C ALA A 89 12.03 -3.41 4.54
N ALA A 90 12.89 -2.44 4.31
CA ALA A 90 13.79 -2.44 3.15
C ALA A 90 14.80 -3.61 3.26
N SER A 91 15.47 -3.73 4.39
CA SER A 91 16.38 -4.85 4.66
C SER A 91 15.65 -6.19 4.64
N PHE A 92 14.44 -6.25 5.20
CA PHE A 92 13.64 -7.48 5.18
C PHE A 92 13.32 -7.93 3.75
N LEU A 93 12.88 -7.03 2.88
CA LEU A 93 12.56 -7.35 1.49
C LEU A 93 13.78 -7.73 0.67
N ILE A 94 14.95 -7.10 0.92
CA ILE A 94 16.22 -7.45 0.27
C ILE A 94 16.66 -8.86 0.68
N GLN A 95 16.53 -9.20 1.95
CA GLN A 95 16.92 -10.52 2.49
C GLN A 95 15.92 -11.62 2.17
N ARG A 96 14.70 -11.29 1.77
CA ARG A 96 13.60 -12.21 1.45
C ARG A 96 13.04 -11.91 0.05
N PRO A 97 13.79 -12.22 -1.00
CA PRO A 97 13.37 -11.93 -2.38
C PRO A 97 12.07 -12.65 -2.76
N GLU A 98 11.74 -13.77 -2.12
CA GLU A 98 10.46 -14.47 -2.31
C GLU A 98 9.28 -13.60 -1.85
N VAL A 99 9.41 -12.93 -0.71
CA VAL A 99 8.39 -12.01 -0.20
C VAL A 99 8.28 -10.80 -1.12
N ALA A 100 9.42 -10.23 -1.55
CA ALA A 100 9.44 -9.12 -2.47
C ALA A 100 8.74 -9.47 -3.80
N LEU A 101 8.95 -10.68 -4.33
CA LEU A 101 8.27 -11.15 -5.54
C LEU A 101 6.76 -11.33 -5.32
N LEU A 102 6.34 -11.91 -4.19
CA LEU A 102 4.93 -12.06 -3.84
C LEU A 102 4.25 -10.69 -3.69
N LEU A 103 4.93 -9.74 -3.08
CA LEU A 103 4.46 -8.36 -2.95
C LEU A 103 4.33 -7.69 -4.32
N ALA A 104 5.35 -7.80 -5.18
CA ALA A 104 5.32 -7.27 -6.54
C ALA A 104 4.15 -7.84 -7.36
N ARG A 105 3.89 -9.14 -7.26
CA ARG A 105 2.73 -9.78 -7.91
C ARG A 105 1.40 -9.22 -7.41
N THR A 106 1.28 -9.03 -6.09
CA THR A 106 0.07 -8.46 -5.50
C THR A 106 -0.16 -7.03 -5.98
N LEU A 107 0.88 -6.21 -6.01
CA LEU A 107 0.80 -4.83 -6.50
C LEU A 107 0.46 -4.79 -7.99
N ALA A 108 1.06 -5.67 -8.80
CA ALA A 108 0.72 -5.80 -10.22
C ALA A 108 -0.74 -6.22 -10.44
N GLN A 109 -1.27 -7.14 -9.62
CA GLN A 109 -2.68 -7.53 -9.68
C GLN A 109 -3.60 -6.36 -9.32
N ARG A 110 -3.29 -5.63 -8.24
CA ARG A 110 -4.07 -4.42 -7.84
C ARG A 110 -4.06 -3.38 -8.95
N LEU A 111 -2.91 -3.14 -9.56
CA LEU A 111 -2.78 -2.21 -10.68
C LEU A 111 -3.60 -2.67 -11.88
N ASN A 112 -3.56 -3.96 -12.23
CA ASN A 112 -4.34 -4.50 -13.34
C ASN A 112 -5.86 -4.34 -13.12
N VAL A 113 -6.34 -4.60 -11.90
CA VAL A 113 -7.75 -4.38 -11.54
C VAL A 113 -8.12 -2.90 -11.66
N ALA A 114 -7.29 -2.00 -11.13
CA ALA A 114 -7.52 -0.56 -11.23
C ALA A 114 -7.56 -0.07 -12.68
N ASN A 115 -6.62 -0.52 -13.51
CA ASN A 115 -6.56 -0.19 -14.93
C ASN A 115 -7.80 -0.67 -15.70
N THR A 116 -8.24 -1.90 -15.43
CA THR A 116 -9.46 -2.47 -16.04
C THR A 116 -10.67 -1.65 -15.66
N TYR A 117 -10.82 -1.31 -14.37
CA TYR A 117 -11.93 -0.48 -13.90
C TYR A 117 -11.93 0.92 -14.54
N LEU A 118 -10.78 1.57 -14.61
CA LEU A 118 -10.65 2.87 -15.27
C LEU A 118 -10.96 2.80 -16.77
N ALA A 119 -10.55 1.73 -17.45
CA ALA A 119 -10.88 1.50 -18.85
C ALA A 119 -12.39 1.31 -19.06
N ASP A 120 -13.05 0.58 -18.17
CA ASP A 120 -14.51 0.38 -18.21
C ASP A 120 -15.27 1.68 -17.93
N LEU A 121 -14.83 2.46 -16.95
CA LEU A 121 -15.37 3.80 -16.72
C LEU A 121 -15.25 4.67 -17.98
N LYS A 122 -14.09 4.66 -18.63
CA LYS A 122 -13.88 5.40 -19.87
C LYS A 122 -14.85 4.98 -20.97
N ARG A 123 -15.13 3.67 -21.09
CA ARG A 123 -16.10 3.15 -22.07
C ARG A 123 -17.54 3.57 -21.74
N GLN A 124 -17.95 3.48 -20.48
CA GLN A 124 -19.31 3.81 -20.02
C GLN A 124 -19.64 5.27 -20.23
N TYR A 125 -18.67 6.15 -20.05
CA TYR A 125 -18.85 7.60 -20.14
C TYR A 125 -18.33 8.19 -21.47
N ALA A 126 -18.04 7.38 -22.47
CA ALA A 126 -17.64 7.82 -23.80
C ALA A 126 -18.77 8.62 -24.46
N GLY A 127 -18.73 9.94 -24.34
CA GLY A 127 -19.75 10.89 -24.83
C GLY A 127 -20.07 12.02 -23.84
N HIS A 128 -19.58 11.99 -22.62
CA HIS A 128 -19.77 13.02 -21.60
C HIS A 128 -18.42 13.71 -21.34
N GLY A 129 -18.16 14.70 -22.01
CA GLY A 129 -16.95 15.42 -22.49
C GLY A 129 -15.85 15.85 -21.53
N THR A 130 -15.92 15.88 -20.22
CA THR A 130 -14.86 16.52 -19.40
C THR A 130 -14.13 15.58 -18.42
N HIS A 131 -14.80 14.63 -17.82
CA HIS A 131 -14.16 13.72 -16.87
C HIS A 131 -13.31 12.62 -17.54
N LEU A 132 -13.57 12.33 -18.81
CA LEU A 132 -12.86 11.27 -19.56
C LEU A 132 -11.44 11.67 -20.00
N ALA A 133 -11.17 12.95 -20.18
CA ALA A 133 -9.82 13.42 -20.46
C ALA A 133 -8.91 13.10 -19.27
N MET A 134 -9.36 13.35 -18.04
CA MET A 134 -8.60 13.05 -16.82
C MET A 134 -8.33 11.54 -16.65
N VAL A 135 -9.30 10.67 -16.94
CA VAL A 135 -9.08 9.22 -16.87
C VAL A 135 -8.02 8.75 -17.88
N SER A 136 -8.03 9.36 -19.07
CA SER A 136 -7.01 9.06 -20.10
C SER A 136 -5.62 9.53 -19.68
N GLU A 137 -5.51 10.72 -19.10
CA GLU A 137 -4.25 11.24 -18.57
C GLU A 137 -3.71 10.39 -17.42
N VAL A 138 -4.59 9.97 -16.50
CA VAL A 138 -4.20 9.07 -15.39
C VAL A 138 -3.68 7.75 -15.93
N LEU A 139 -4.39 7.08 -16.84
CA LEU A 139 -3.93 5.83 -17.43
C LEU A 139 -2.60 5.99 -18.17
N GLN A 140 -2.41 7.09 -18.86
CA GLN A 140 -1.18 7.38 -19.60
C GLN A 140 -0.01 7.70 -18.66
N SER A 141 -0.27 8.39 -17.55
CA SER A 141 0.74 8.67 -16.52
C SER A 141 1.17 7.40 -15.79
N MET A 142 0.25 6.45 -15.56
CA MET A 142 0.58 5.16 -14.90
C MET A 142 1.54 4.30 -15.73
N ILE A 143 1.52 4.43 -17.05
CA ILE A 143 2.41 3.69 -17.96
C ILE A 143 3.76 4.40 -18.13
N ASN A 144 3.75 5.72 -18.13
CA ASN A 144 4.90 6.57 -18.45
C ASN A 144 5.56 7.23 -17.24
N LEU A 145 5.30 6.73 -16.02
CA LEU A 145 6.03 7.22 -14.85
C LEU A 145 7.52 6.96 -15.05
N PRO A 146 8.37 7.99 -15.00
CA PRO A 146 9.80 7.78 -14.99
C PRO A 146 10.17 6.95 -13.76
N PRO A 147 11.20 6.09 -13.87
CA PRO A 147 11.69 5.35 -12.71
C PRO A 147 12.01 6.35 -11.60
N LEU A 148 11.47 6.11 -10.40
CA LEU A 148 11.83 6.88 -9.23
C LEU A 148 13.33 6.71 -9.01
N GLU A 149 14.10 7.77 -9.22
CA GLU A 149 15.50 7.79 -8.80
C GLU A 149 15.51 7.78 -7.28
N VAL A 150 15.68 6.60 -6.72
CA VAL A 150 15.93 6.43 -5.29
C VAL A 150 17.40 6.82 -5.09
N SER A 151 17.66 8.10 -4.83
CA SER A 151 18.95 8.53 -4.31
C SER A 151 19.00 8.18 -2.82
N PRO A 152 19.86 7.26 -2.38
CA PRO A 152 20.08 7.03 -0.95
C PRO A 152 20.62 8.34 -0.34
N GLY A 153 19.84 8.96 0.54
CA GLY A 153 20.30 10.09 1.36
C GLY A 153 20.05 11.49 0.82
N SER A 154 19.02 11.74 0.02
CA SER A 154 18.65 13.12 -0.28
C SER A 154 17.77 13.70 0.84
N ASP A 155 18.31 14.64 1.61
CA ASP A 155 17.55 15.57 2.44
C ASP A 155 16.61 16.37 1.51
N ARG A 156 15.38 15.99 1.40
CA ARG A 156 14.37 16.80 0.72
C ARG A 156 14.02 18.00 1.60
N GLN A 157 14.51 19.17 1.22
CA GLN A 157 13.96 20.43 1.70
C GLN A 157 12.47 20.48 1.38
N SER A 158 11.66 20.83 2.39
CA SER A 158 10.23 21.07 2.25
C SER A 158 9.98 22.15 1.20
N ASP A 159 9.03 21.93 0.30
CA ASP A 159 8.56 22.89 -0.69
C ASP A 159 8.02 24.13 0.03
N PRO A 160 8.55 25.35 -0.24
CA PRO A 160 8.13 26.58 0.45
C PRO A 160 6.78 27.13 -0.01
N ARG A 161 5.96 26.35 -0.73
CA ARG A 161 4.66 26.76 -1.29
C ARG A 161 3.45 26.03 -0.69
N MET A 162 3.55 25.52 0.54
CA MET A 162 2.35 25.17 1.29
C MET A 162 2.22 26.05 2.52
#